data_fa7d80dd9a257263e9b42861d5fed11a
#
_entry.id   fa7d80dd9a257263e9b42861d5fed11a
#
_cell.length_a   1.000
_cell.length_b   1.000
_cell.length_c   1.000
_cell.angle_alpha   90.00
_cell.angle_beta   90.00
_cell.angle_gamma   90.00
#
_symmetry.space_group_name_H-M   'P 1'
#
loop_
_entity.id
_entity.type
_entity.pdbx_description
1 polymer ?
#
loop_
_entity_poly.entity_id
_entity_poly.type
_entity_poly.pdbx_seq_one_letter_code
_entity_poly.pdbx_strand_id
1 'polypeptide(L)'
;MLNDYSSYYSNHIYTQPKLFTILAIKIYTNCTYRELTDLLELSDKLKDYLGLKKIPHFTTIQKFFKRIPTKVINDFMDLILSKHELKCEIISMDGTGFTNDYADKYYAKIRNKERKSYVKYHATIDVETRLISSISSTRSQIRYKVRFACHSRSKEI
;
A
#
# COMPACT_ATOMS: atom_id res chain seq x y z
N MET A 1 11.98 4.29 -6.23
CA MET A 1 11.33 5.43 -6.92
C MET A 1 10.52 4.91 -8.11
N LEU A 2 9.33 5.45 -8.37
CA LEU A 2 8.52 5.04 -9.55
C LEU A 2 9.11 5.64 -10.82
N ASN A 3 9.22 4.83 -11.88
CA ASN A 3 9.52 5.34 -13.21
C ASN A 3 8.32 6.14 -13.74
N ASP A 4 8.53 7.08 -14.66
CA ASP A 4 7.43 7.88 -15.21
C ASP A 4 6.38 7.01 -15.91
N TYR A 5 6.78 5.98 -16.62
CA TYR A 5 5.89 5.07 -17.34
C TYR A 5 6.18 3.61 -17.04
N SER A 6 5.17 2.76 -17.14
CA SER A 6 5.28 1.31 -16.83
C SER A 6 6.09 0.54 -17.87
N SER A 7 6.16 1.01 -19.11
CA SER A 7 6.96 0.45 -20.20
C SER A 7 7.14 1.47 -21.32
N TYR A 8 8.11 1.22 -22.21
CA TYR A 8 8.33 2.03 -23.41
C TYR A 8 7.10 2.08 -24.34
N TYR A 9 6.32 1.00 -24.37
CA TYR A 9 5.10 0.88 -25.20
C TYR A 9 3.82 1.37 -24.49
N SER A 10 3.92 1.99 -23.33
CA SER A 10 2.75 2.55 -22.66
C SER A 10 2.24 3.81 -23.36
N ASN A 11 0.94 4.11 -23.24
CA ASN A 11 0.29 5.25 -23.89
C ASN A 11 0.75 6.64 -23.40
N HIS A 12 1.76 6.77 -22.58
CA HIS A 12 2.40 7.99 -22.07
C HIS A 12 1.43 9.17 -21.72
N ILE A 13 0.16 8.85 -21.43
CA ILE A 13 -0.87 9.85 -21.08
C ILE A 13 -0.79 10.22 -19.61
N TYR A 14 -0.57 9.19 -18.75
CA TYR A 14 -0.49 9.36 -17.30
C TYR A 14 0.83 8.82 -16.80
N THR A 15 1.55 9.62 -16.03
CA THR A 15 2.76 9.14 -15.35
C THR A 15 2.38 8.29 -14.13
N GLN A 16 3.20 7.33 -13.78
CA GLN A 16 2.96 6.48 -12.61
C GLN A 16 2.88 7.27 -11.29
N PRO A 17 3.73 8.29 -11.04
CA PRO A 17 3.57 9.15 -9.88
C PRO A 17 2.20 9.83 -9.78
N LYS A 18 1.66 10.34 -10.91
CA LYS A 18 0.31 10.95 -10.93
C LYS A 18 -0.77 9.92 -10.56
N LEU A 19 -0.71 8.72 -11.14
CA LEU A 19 -1.65 7.65 -10.82
C LEU A 19 -1.52 7.20 -9.36
N PHE A 20 -0.32 7.20 -8.81
CA PHE A 20 -0.08 6.89 -7.40
C PHE A 20 -0.70 7.94 -6.48
N THR A 21 -0.55 9.23 -6.80
CA THR A 21 -1.19 10.32 -6.04
C THR A 21 -2.71 10.24 -6.11
N ILE A 22 -3.28 9.96 -7.29
CA ILE A 22 -4.72 9.75 -7.45
C ILE A 22 -5.21 8.57 -6.58
N LEU A 23 -4.43 7.50 -6.52
CA LEU A 23 -4.74 6.36 -5.67
C LEU A 23 -4.66 6.71 -4.17
N ALA A 24 -3.69 7.52 -3.76
CA ALA A 24 -3.59 8.02 -2.39
C ALA A 24 -4.82 8.86 -2.00
N ILE A 25 -5.30 9.73 -2.91
CA ILE A 25 -6.54 10.49 -2.71
C ILE A 25 -7.73 9.54 -2.54
N LYS A 26 -7.84 8.50 -3.37
CA LYS A 26 -8.88 7.47 -3.24
C LYS A 26 -8.91 6.84 -1.85
N ILE A 27 -7.74 6.46 -1.34
CA ILE A 27 -7.62 5.81 -0.03
C ILE A 27 -8.00 6.79 1.07
N TYR A 28 -7.53 8.04 0.97
CA TYR A 28 -7.81 9.09 1.96
C TYR A 28 -9.30 9.44 2.04
N THR A 29 -9.97 9.56 0.88
CA THR A 29 -11.41 9.90 0.79
C THR A 29 -12.32 8.69 0.99
N ASN A 30 -11.76 7.47 1.03
CA ASN A 30 -12.49 6.21 1.11
C ASN A 30 -13.59 6.06 0.05
N CYS A 31 -13.40 6.64 -1.13
CA CYS A 31 -14.34 6.61 -2.22
C CYS A 31 -14.14 5.38 -3.15
N THR A 32 -15.14 5.06 -3.95
CA THR A 32 -15.03 4.06 -5.01
C THR A 32 -14.19 4.59 -6.17
N TYR A 33 -13.77 3.72 -7.10
CA TYR A 33 -13.03 4.17 -8.29
C TYR A 33 -13.84 5.06 -9.23
N ARG A 34 -15.16 4.90 -9.26
CA ARG A 34 -16.08 5.74 -10.07
C ARG A 34 -16.24 7.11 -9.42
N GLU A 35 -16.60 7.15 -8.14
CA GLU A 35 -16.70 8.40 -7.39
C GLU A 35 -15.41 9.21 -7.43
N LEU A 36 -14.25 8.54 -7.44
CA LEU A 36 -12.96 9.21 -7.59
C LEU A 36 -12.85 9.92 -8.97
N THR A 37 -13.29 9.27 -10.05
CA THR A 37 -13.29 9.92 -11.38
C THR A 37 -14.24 11.11 -11.41
N ASP A 38 -15.42 10.97 -10.82
CA ASP A 38 -16.39 12.05 -10.72
C ASP A 38 -15.85 13.23 -9.88
N LEU A 39 -15.17 12.92 -8.75
CA LEU A 39 -14.50 13.93 -7.93
C LEU A 39 -13.43 14.70 -8.72
N LEU A 40 -12.63 13.99 -9.51
CA LEU A 40 -11.61 14.61 -10.36
C LEU A 40 -12.24 15.45 -11.48
N GLU A 41 -13.41 15.07 -12.00
CA GLU A 41 -14.14 15.84 -13.00
C GLU A 41 -14.71 17.14 -12.43
N LEU A 42 -15.20 17.10 -11.21
CA LEU A 42 -15.79 18.24 -10.53
C LEU A 42 -14.75 19.23 -9.98
N SER A 43 -13.50 18.81 -9.79
CA SER A 43 -12.48 19.63 -9.14
C SER A 43 -11.38 20.07 -10.10
N ASP A 44 -11.52 21.27 -10.68
CA ASP A 44 -10.47 21.85 -11.53
C ASP A 44 -9.16 22.07 -10.78
N LYS A 45 -9.23 22.48 -9.51
CA LYS A 45 -8.05 22.65 -8.65
C LYS A 45 -7.23 21.36 -8.49
N LEU A 46 -7.89 20.22 -8.37
CA LEU A 46 -7.19 18.93 -8.29
C LEU A 46 -6.57 18.53 -9.64
N LYS A 47 -7.28 18.79 -10.74
CA LYS A 47 -6.74 18.56 -12.10
C LYS A 47 -5.48 19.36 -12.34
N ASP A 48 -5.52 20.64 -12.01
CA ASP A 48 -4.40 21.56 -12.21
C ASP A 48 -3.22 21.17 -11.32
N TYR A 49 -3.47 20.87 -10.03
CA TYR A 49 -2.43 20.43 -9.09
C TYR A 49 -1.73 19.16 -9.57
N LEU A 50 -2.49 18.20 -10.10
CA LEU A 50 -1.96 16.95 -10.66
C LEU A 50 -1.40 17.11 -12.08
N GLY A 51 -1.61 18.26 -12.72
CA GLY A 51 -1.24 18.52 -14.11
C GLY A 51 -1.88 17.52 -15.07
N LEU A 52 -3.18 17.25 -14.88
CA LEU A 52 -3.92 16.28 -15.69
C LEU A 52 -4.55 16.98 -16.90
N LYS A 53 -4.06 16.65 -18.09
CA LYS A 53 -4.70 17.08 -19.36
C LYS A 53 -6.00 16.31 -19.64
N LYS A 54 -6.11 15.08 -19.15
CA LYS A 54 -7.27 14.20 -19.29
C LYS A 54 -7.45 13.42 -18.00
N ILE A 55 -8.69 13.20 -17.60
CA ILE A 55 -9.00 12.40 -16.42
C ILE A 55 -8.86 10.90 -16.75
N PRO A 56 -8.15 10.13 -15.92
CA PRO A 56 -8.02 8.70 -16.14
C PRO A 56 -9.36 8.00 -15.88
N HIS A 57 -9.75 7.12 -16.78
CA HIS A 57 -10.91 6.28 -16.56
C HIS A 57 -10.70 5.38 -15.33
N PHE A 58 -11.75 5.08 -14.59
CA PHE A 58 -11.67 4.31 -13.33
C PHE A 58 -10.95 2.96 -13.51
N THR A 59 -11.09 2.28 -14.66
CA THR A 59 -10.38 1.03 -14.95
C THR A 59 -8.87 1.21 -15.07
N THR A 60 -8.41 2.39 -15.51
CA THR A 60 -6.97 2.70 -15.59
C THR A 60 -6.36 2.76 -14.19
N ILE A 61 -7.05 3.43 -13.26
CA ILE A 61 -6.64 3.52 -11.85
C ILE A 61 -6.66 2.12 -11.20
N GLN A 62 -7.72 1.35 -11.46
CA GLN A 62 -7.84 -0.02 -10.93
C GLN A 62 -6.74 -0.95 -11.45
N LYS A 63 -6.42 -0.88 -12.75
CA LYS A 63 -5.33 -1.67 -13.36
C LYS A 63 -3.98 -1.23 -12.80
N PHE A 64 -3.77 0.06 -12.57
CA PHE A 64 -2.56 0.57 -11.96
C PHE A 64 -2.41 0.03 -10.53
N PHE A 65 -3.44 0.09 -9.69
CA PHE A 65 -3.40 -0.46 -8.33
C PHE A 65 -3.00 -1.94 -8.29
N LYS A 66 -3.56 -2.75 -9.21
CA LYS A 66 -3.21 -4.18 -9.30
C LYS A 66 -1.74 -4.44 -9.69
N ARG A 67 -1.08 -3.48 -10.31
CA ARG A 67 0.30 -3.62 -10.83
C ARG A 67 1.35 -3.01 -9.93
N ILE A 68 0.97 -2.20 -8.94
CA ILE A 68 1.94 -1.56 -8.04
C ILE A 68 2.72 -2.65 -7.30
N PRO A 69 4.06 -2.69 -7.44
CA PRO A 69 4.89 -3.60 -6.68
C PRO A 69 4.87 -3.22 -5.18
N THR A 70 4.84 -4.20 -4.30
CA THR A 70 4.93 -3.98 -2.85
C THR A 70 6.16 -3.15 -2.45
N LYS A 71 7.27 -3.30 -3.19
CA LYS A 71 8.47 -2.51 -2.98
C LYS A 71 8.21 -1.00 -3.03
N VAL A 72 7.40 -0.54 -3.99
CA VAL A 72 7.08 0.90 -4.13
C VAL A 72 6.32 1.42 -2.90
N ILE A 73 5.42 0.61 -2.36
CA ILE A 73 4.69 0.97 -1.14
C ILE A 73 5.65 1.05 0.04
N ASN A 74 6.57 0.08 0.16
CA ASN A 74 7.59 0.09 1.22
C ASN A 74 8.53 1.29 1.08
N ASP A 75 9.05 1.57 -0.13
CA ASP A 75 9.91 2.73 -0.38
C ASP A 75 9.19 4.05 -0.01
N PHE A 76 7.88 4.14 -0.26
CA PHE A 76 7.07 5.30 0.11
C PHE A 76 6.87 5.40 1.62
N MET A 77 6.64 4.28 2.30
CA MET A 77 6.58 4.24 3.77
C MET A 77 7.91 4.65 4.37
N ASP A 78 9.03 4.13 3.88
CA ASP A 78 10.37 4.50 4.35
C ASP A 78 10.64 6.01 4.16
N LEU A 79 10.16 6.59 3.05
CA LEU A 79 10.26 8.04 2.82
C LEU A 79 9.44 8.85 3.82
N ILE A 80 8.22 8.41 4.15
CA ILE A 80 7.40 9.05 5.18
C ILE A 80 8.10 8.97 6.54
N LEU A 81 8.58 7.78 6.90
CA LEU A 81 9.24 7.53 8.17
C LEU A 81 10.54 8.35 8.31
N SER A 82 11.29 8.51 7.22
CA SER A 82 12.51 9.32 7.22
C SER A 82 12.27 10.83 7.42
N LYS A 83 11.07 11.31 7.09
CA LYS A 83 10.67 12.72 7.31
C LYS A 83 10.12 12.97 8.71
N HIS A 84 9.68 11.94 9.38
CA HIS A 84 9.20 12.01 10.76
C HIS A 84 10.26 11.40 11.67
N GLU A 85 10.72 12.15 12.67
CA GLU A 85 11.63 11.63 13.68
C GLU A 85 10.89 10.60 14.53
N LEU A 86 11.08 9.32 14.17
CA LEU A 86 10.57 8.21 14.99
C LEU A 86 11.44 8.12 16.23
N LYS A 87 10.85 8.30 17.39
CA LYS A 87 11.57 8.11 18.65
C LYS A 87 11.82 6.65 18.96
N CYS A 88 10.94 5.76 18.50
CA CYS A 88 11.03 4.30 18.66
C CYS A 88 11.29 3.82 20.09
N GLU A 89 10.88 4.58 21.11
CA GLU A 89 11.07 4.21 22.50
C GLU A 89 10.17 3.04 22.89
N ILE A 90 8.92 3.07 22.42
CA ILE A 90 7.95 2.01 22.65
C ILE A 90 7.33 1.58 21.32
N ILE A 91 7.51 0.31 20.98
CA ILE A 91 6.97 -0.30 19.77
C ILE A 91 5.89 -1.31 20.16
N SER A 92 4.69 -1.14 19.63
CA SER A 92 3.63 -2.15 19.72
C SER A 92 3.63 -3.02 18.46
N MET A 93 3.51 -4.33 18.63
CA MET A 93 3.40 -5.28 17.53
C MET A 93 2.12 -6.07 17.64
N ASP A 94 1.35 -6.10 16.56
CA ASP A 94 0.15 -6.92 16.45
C ASP A 94 0.13 -7.73 15.16
N GLY A 95 -0.56 -8.86 15.20
CA GLY A 95 -0.68 -9.78 14.08
C GLY A 95 -2.13 -10.17 13.83
N THR A 96 -2.65 -9.80 12.66
CA THR A 96 -4.01 -10.13 12.22
C THR A 96 -4.01 -11.14 11.08
N GLY A 97 -4.90 -12.13 11.15
CA GLY A 97 -5.09 -13.13 10.10
C GLY A 97 -6.31 -12.83 9.23
N PHE A 98 -6.14 -12.77 7.92
CA PHE A 98 -7.26 -12.66 6.98
C PHE A 98 -7.48 -13.99 6.26
N THR A 99 -8.71 -14.47 6.26
CA THR A 99 -9.10 -15.65 5.47
C THR A 99 -9.46 -15.24 4.06
N ASN A 100 -8.92 -15.95 3.09
CA ASN A 100 -8.96 -15.51 1.68
C ASN A 100 -10.33 -15.73 1.02
N ASP A 101 -11.16 -16.66 1.49
CA ASP A 101 -12.50 -16.83 0.96
C ASP A 101 -13.36 -17.78 1.81
N TYR A 102 -14.64 -17.47 1.93
CA TYR A 102 -15.60 -18.34 2.64
C TYR A 102 -15.89 -19.62 1.83
N ALA A 103 -15.91 -19.51 0.52
CA ALA A 103 -16.17 -20.63 -0.39
C ALA A 103 -15.03 -21.68 -0.40
N ASP A 104 -13.78 -21.24 -0.18
CA ASP A 104 -12.62 -22.14 -0.19
C ASP A 104 -12.62 -23.11 1.00
N LYS A 105 -13.21 -22.73 2.15
CA LYS A 105 -13.32 -23.61 3.33
C LYS A 105 -14.30 -24.77 3.09
N TYR A 106 -15.42 -24.50 2.45
CA TYR A 106 -16.42 -25.51 2.15
C TYR A 106 -15.87 -26.57 1.17
N TYR A 107 -15.30 -26.12 0.06
CA TYR A 107 -14.71 -27.02 -0.93
C TYR A 107 -13.43 -27.72 -0.46
N ALA A 108 -12.62 -27.09 0.39
CA ALA A 108 -11.46 -27.73 0.99
C ALA A 108 -11.87 -28.86 1.94
N LYS A 109 -12.94 -28.68 2.71
CA LYS A 109 -13.50 -29.71 3.59
C LYS A 109 -14.06 -30.90 2.79
N ILE A 110 -14.80 -30.65 1.71
CA ILE A 110 -15.35 -31.70 0.85
C ILE A 110 -14.25 -32.49 0.12
N ARG A 111 -13.15 -31.82 -0.28
CA ARG A 111 -12.05 -32.44 -1.02
C ARG A 111 -10.96 -33.03 -0.13
N ASN A 112 -11.12 -33.01 1.18
CA ASN A 112 -10.13 -33.44 2.18
C ASN A 112 -8.73 -32.85 1.95
N LYS A 113 -8.67 -31.62 1.40
CA LYS A 113 -7.44 -30.87 1.15
C LYS A 113 -7.36 -29.74 2.15
N GLU A 114 -6.51 -29.86 3.17
CA GLU A 114 -6.16 -28.76 4.06
C GLU A 114 -5.41 -27.69 3.26
N ARG A 115 -6.12 -26.75 2.65
CA ARG A 115 -5.52 -25.54 2.11
C ARG A 115 -5.35 -24.54 3.25
N LYS A 116 -4.11 -24.19 3.56
CA LYS A 116 -3.78 -23.06 4.43
C LYS A 116 -4.14 -21.75 3.72
N SER A 117 -5.40 -21.34 3.83
CA SER A 117 -5.97 -20.21 3.06
C SER A 117 -6.03 -18.91 3.85
N TYR A 118 -5.11 -18.66 4.76
CA TYR A 118 -5.07 -17.37 5.44
C TYR A 118 -3.73 -16.66 5.24
N VAL A 119 -3.81 -15.34 5.14
CA VAL A 119 -2.66 -14.45 5.09
C VAL A 119 -2.57 -13.78 6.46
N LYS A 120 -1.42 -13.92 7.12
CA LYS A 120 -1.13 -13.17 8.35
C LYS A 120 -0.44 -11.87 7.99
N TYR A 121 -0.95 -10.79 8.55
CA TYR A 121 -0.29 -9.49 8.56
C TYR A 121 0.25 -9.22 9.95
N HIS A 122 1.48 -8.75 10.01
CA HIS A 122 2.09 -8.22 11.23
C HIS A 122 2.42 -6.77 10.97
N ALA A 123 1.94 -5.89 11.84
CA ALA A 123 2.26 -4.49 11.82
C ALA A 123 2.99 -4.12 13.11
N THR A 124 4.02 -3.31 12.98
CA THR A 124 4.68 -2.66 14.11
C THR A 124 4.37 -1.16 14.07
N ILE A 125 3.97 -0.62 15.20
CA ILE A 125 3.53 0.76 15.35
C ILE A 125 4.35 1.41 16.46
N ASP A 126 4.88 2.58 16.18
CA ASP A 126 5.44 3.45 17.21
C ASP A 126 4.28 4.04 18.04
N VAL A 127 4.33 3.80 19.35
CA VAL A 127 3.21 4.17 20.25
C VAL A 127 3.06 5.68 20.40
N GLU A 128 4.16 6.43 20.36
CA GLU A 128 4.12 7.89 20.50
C GLU A 128 3.60 8.58 19.25
N THR A 129 4.18 8.28 18.10
CA THR A 129 3.82 8.93 16.83
C THR A 129 2.63 8.28 16.15
N ARG A 130 2.23 7.08 16.57
CA ARG A 130 1.19 6.23 15.95
C ARG A 130 1.48 5.90 14.48
N LEU A 131 2.72 6.05 14.05
CA LEU A 131 3.13 5.69 12.70
C LEU A 131 3.43 4.20 12.63
N ILE A 132 3.02 3.59 11.52
CA ILE A 132 3.36 2.20 11.24
C ILE A 132 4.82 2.15 10.80
N SER A 133 5.67 1.51 11.60
CA SER A 133 7.11 1.39 11.33
C SER A 133 7.44 0.24 10.38
N SER A 134 6.67 -0.85 10.40
CA SER A 134 6.81 -1.90 9.41
C SER A 134 5.53 -2.72 9.22
N ILE A 135 5.37 -3.29 8.03
CA ILE A 135 4.31 -4.24 7.72
C ILE A 135 4.94 -5.46 7.06
N SER A 136 4.60 -6.64 7.55
CA SER A 136 4.96 -7.89 6.91
C SER A 136 3.75 -8.78 6.68
N SER A 137 3.73 -9.52 5.58
CA SER A 137 2.66 -10.46 5.28
C SER A 137 3.24 -11.83 4.97
N THR A 138 2.60 -12.89 5.48
CA THR A 138 3.02 -14.25 5.19
C THR A 138 1.84 -15.18 4.99
N ARG A 139 2.04 -16.18 4.15
CA ARG A 139 1.08 -17.26 3.89
C ARG A 139 1.37 -18.54 4.67
N SER A 140 2.41 -18.57 5.49
CA SER A 140 2.82 -19.77 6.23
C SER A 140 2.95 -19.51 7.73
N GLN A 141 2.89 -20.58 8.52
CA GLN A 141 3.10 -20.53 9.99
C GLN A 141 4.57 -20.29 10.41
N ILE A 142 5.43 -19.87 9.51
CA ILE A 142 6.86 -19.71 9.77
C ILE A 142 7.11 -18.56 10.74
N ARG A 143 8.01 -18.79 11.71
CA ARG A 143 8.50 -17.80 12.67
C ARG A 143 9.14 -16.62 11.93
N TYR A 144 8.78 -15.41 12.30
CA TYR A 144 9.20 -14.20 11.61
C TYR A 144 10.55 -13.69 12.11
N LYS A 145 11.38 -13.25 11.16
CA LYS A 145 12.38 -12.22 11.44
C LYS A 145 11.75 -10.88 11.11
N VAL A 146 11.32 -10.15 12.11
CA VAL A 146 10.87 -8.77 11.96
C VAL A 146 12.12 -7.92 11.71
N ARG A 147 12.22 -7.28 10.57
CA ARG A 147 13.23 -6.25 10.34
C ARG A 147 12.72 -4.98 11.03
N PHE A 148 13.33 -4.65 12.15
CA PHE A 148 13.14 -3.34 12.74
C PHE A 148 13.91 -2.32 11.89
N ALA A 149 13.19 -1.44 11.18
CA ALA A 149 13.79 -0.27 10.57
C ALA A 149 13.93 0.84 11.62
N CYS A 150 14.59 0.54 12.73
CA CYS A 150 15.02 1.55 13.66
C CYS A 150 16.33 2.13 13.10
N HIS A 151 16.26 3.32 12.50
CA HIS A 151 17.45 4.09 12.16
C HIS A 151 18.04 4.64 13.49
N SER A 152 18.73 3.76 14.23
CA SER A 152 19.64 4.23 15.27
C SER A 152 20.76 4.99 14.56
N ARG A 153 20.66 6.31 14.48
CA ARG A 153 21.85 7.15 14.40
C ARG A 153 22.60 6.93 15.71
N SER A 154 23.54 6.02 15.71
CA SER A 154 24.63 6.03 16.68
C SER A 154 25.26 7.40 16.58
N LYS A 155 24.98 8.27 17.56
CA LYS A 155 25.84 9.41 17.85
C LYS A 155 27.13 8.79 18.36
N GLU A 156 28.15 8.80 17.53
CA GLU A 156 29.52 8.71 18.02
C GLU A 156 29.74 9.91 18.95
N ILE A 157 30.04 9.61 20.21
CA ILE A 157 30.59 10.55 21.20
C ILE A 157 32.09 10.47 21.09
#